data_239df26e56c3cb65be67a4f4b46d412d
#
_entry.id   239df26e56c3cb65be67a4f4b46d412d
#
_cell.length_a   1.000
_cell.length_b   1.000
_cell.length_c   1.000
_cell.angle_alpha   90.00
_cell.angle_beta   90.00
_cell.angle_gamma   90.00
#
_symmetry.space_group_name_H-M   'P 1'
#
loop_
_entity.id
_entity.type
_entity.pdbx_description
1 polymer ?
#
loop_
_entity_poly.entity_id
_entity_poly.type
_entity_poly.pdbx_seq_one_letter_code
_entity_poly.pdbx_strand_id
1 'polypeptide(L)'
;MKNKFGYKHTILACYAGYITQSIVNNLAPLLFVIFRDTFDLPLSKITVLITVNFMIQLCIDCFSASFVDKIGYRTSIIAAHILSAAGLCSLAVLPFIMPPYAGLLISVVLYAVGGGLIEVLISPIVEACPTDNKASVMSLLHSFYCWGTVAVILLSTLFLAAAGKENWRILTLLWAIFPLLNTIFFTQVPIASLTEEGESMKTGELFKNGLFWIFVVLMIASGASEQAMSQWASTFAELGLGVSKTIGDLAGPCMFSILMGSTRVFYAKMSEKVNLLNFIIGSGVFCIAAYLIASLSSSPVLSLVGCALCGLSVGIFWPGVFSIASSGFPKGGTAMFAYLALAGDLGCSSGPTLVGFVSGAFGDNLKAGFLSGILFPILIVVFTVIYKRKYKAIK
;
A
#
# COMPACT_ATOMS: atom_id res chain seq x y z
N MET A 1 -11.02 -15.23 32.71
CA MET A 1 -11.76 -13.96 32.53
C MET A 1 -12.70 -14.12 31.36
N LYS A 2 -14.02 -13.94 31.52
CA LYS A 2 -14.96 -13.95 30.38
C LYS A 2 -14.58 -12.77 29.48
N ASN A 3 -14.20 -13.04 28.22
CA ASN A 3 -13.93 -11.99 27.26
C ASN A 3 -15.17 -11.09 27.14
N LYS A 4 -14.97 -9.81 27.44
CA LYS A 4 -16.02 -8.77 27.35
C LYS A 4 -16.43 -8.51 25.90
N PHE A 5 -15.58 -8.94 24.94
CA PHE A 5 -15.69 -8.73 23.50
C PHE A 5 -15.81 -10.06 22.74
N GLY A 6 -16.59 -10.08 21.68
CA GLY A 6 -16.75 -11.20 20.76
C GLY A 6 -15.98 -10.99 19.45
N TYR A 7 -16.06 -11.94 18.51
CA TYR A 7 -15.36 -11.91 17.22
C TYR A 7 -15.72 -10.70 16.33
N LYS A 8 -16.92 -10.11 16.48
CA LYS A 8 -17.24 -8.83 15.79
C LYS A 8 -16.28 -7.72 16.19
N HIS A 9 -15.84 -7.69 17.45
CA HIS A 9 -14.87 -6.71 17.94
C HIS A 9 -13.46 -7.03 17.44
N THR A 10 -13.12 -8.31 17.23
CA THR A 10 -11.87 -8.71 16.57
C THR A 10 -11.82 -8.17 15.14
N ILE A 11 -12.91 -8.31 14.38
CA ILE A 11 -13.03 -7.76 13.02
C ILE A 11 -12.86 -6.23 13.04
N LEU A 12 -13.48 -5.52 14.00
CA LEU A 12 -13.31 -4.08 14.15
C LEU A 12 -11.86 -3.70 14.50
N ALA A 13 -11.18 -4.47 15.35
CA ALA A 13 -9.75 -4.28 15.64
C ALA A 13 -8.89 -4.48 14.39
N CYS A 14 -9.25 -5.43 13.53
CA CYS A 14 -8.57 -5.65 12.25
C CYS A 14 -8.82 -4.50 11.26
N TYR A 15 -10.03 -3.93 11.21
CA TYR A 15 -10.30 -2.72 10.41
C TYR A 15 -9.44 -1.54 10.89
N ALA A 16 -9.35 -1.33 12.21
CA ALA A 16 -8.42 -0.35 12.78
C ALA A 16 -6.95 -0.68 12.49
N GLY A 17 -6.59 -1.95 12.41
CA GLY A 17 -5.26 -2.38 11.99
C GLY A 17 -4.92 -1.93 10.59
N TYR A 18 -5.82 -2.03 9.62
CA TYR A 18 -5.59 -1.50 8.27
C TYR A 18 -5.56 0.03 8.20
N ILE A 19 -6.23 0.74 9.10
CA ILE A 19 -6.01 2.18 9.28
C ILE A 19 -4.59 2.43 9.82
N THR A 20 -4.08 1.62 10.76
CA THR A 20 -2.69 1.71 11.21
C THR A 20 -1.71 1.48 10.05
N GLN A 21 -1.97 0.48 9.21
CA GLN A 21 -1.16 0.24 7.99
C GLN A 21 -1.17 1.45 7.04
N SER A 22 -2.33 2.09 6.88
CA SER A 22 -2.44 3.33 6.10
C SER A 22 -1.62 4.47 6.68
N ILE A 23 -1.57 4.61 8.01
CA ILE A 23 -0.74 5.61 8.68
C ILE A 23 0.74 5.35 8.39
N VAL A 24 1.18 4.09 8.56
CA VAL A 24 2.58 3.68 8.33
C VAL A 24 3.03 3.97 6.90
N ASN A 25 2.19 3.69 5.91
CA ASN A 25 2.57 3.81 4.50
C ASN A 25 2.39 5.22 3.93
N ASN A 26 1.50 6.05 4.49
CA ASN A 26 1.10 7.29 3.83
C ASN A 26 1.42 8.56 4.63
N LEU A 27 1.77 8.48 5.92
CA LEU A 27 2.13 9.67 6.69
C LEU A 27 3.48 10.25 6.28
N ALA A 28 4.53 9.41 6.18
CA ALA A 28 5.86 9.87 5.83
C ALA A 28 5.92 10.56 4.45
N PRO A 29 5.27 10.06 3.38
CA PRO A 29 5.20 10.76 2.10
C PRO A 29 4.70 12.20 2.16
N LEU A 30 3.75 12.49 3.04
CA LEU A 30 3.25 13.86 3.25
C LEU A 30 4.29 14.78 3.90
N LEU A 31 5.31 14.21 4.55
CA LEU A 31 6.34 14.93 5.28
C LEU A 31 7.67 15.02 4.51
N PHE A 32 7.79 14.43 3.31
CA PHE A 32 9.05 14.37 2.57
C PHE A 32 9.65 15.74 2.26
N VAL A 33 8.84 16.70 1.84
CA VAL A 33 9.30 18.08 1.60
C VAL A 33 9.75 18.70 2.90
N ILE A 34 9.01 18.49 3.99
CA ILE A 34 9.38 19.00 5.32
C ILE A 34 10.70 18.37 5.78
N PHE A 35 10.92 17.07 5.59
CA PHE A 35 12.20 16.41 5.93
C PHE A 35 13.34 16.97 5.09
N ARG A 36 13.11 17.16 3.78
CA ARG A 36 14.08 17.76 2.86
C ARG A 36 14.50 19.15 3.35
N ASP A 37 13.55 20.01 3.62
CA ASP A 37 13.80 21.41 4.00
C ASP A 37 14.37 21.52 5.43
N THR A 38 13.88 20.70 6.37
CA THR A 38 14.33 20.75 7.78
C THR A 38 15.74 20.20 7.97
N PHE A 39 16.13 19.16 7.22
CA PHE A 39 17.38 18.43 7.43
C PHE A 39 18.34 18.55 6.24
N ASP A 40 18.05 19.40 5.26
CA ASP A 40 18.85 19.60 4.03
C ASP A 40 19.18 18.26 3.33
N LEU A 41 18.14 17.45 3.07
CA LEU A 41 18.29 16.12 2.49
C LEU A 41 18.06 16.17 0.98
N PRO A 42 18.94 15.57 0.15
CA PRO A 42 18.68 15.40 -1.27
C PRO A 42 17.55 14.39 -1.51
N LEU A 43 16.88 14.50 -2.66
CA LEU A 43 15.76 13.64 -3.04
C LEU A 43 16.14 12.15 -3.05
N SER A 44 17.39 11.83 -3.38
CA SER A 44 17.91 10.46 -3.33
C SER A 44 17.84 9.82 -1.93
N LYS A 45 18.09 10.61 -0.86
CA LYS A 45 17.94 10.12 0.51
C LYS A 45 16.48 9.90 0.89
N ILE A 46 15.57 10.76 0.41
CA ILE A 46 14.12 10.55 0.57
C ILE A 46 13.68 9.27 -0.14
N THR A 47 14.19 9.04 -1.36
CA THR A 47 13.93 7.78 -2.11
C THR A 47 14.33 6.55 -1.29
N VAL A 48 15.48 6.58 -0.63
CA VAL A 48 15.93 5.46 0.21
C VAL A 48 14.99 5.22 1.40
N LEU A 49 14.39 6.27 2.00
CA LEU A 49 13.39 6.09 3.07
C LEU A 49 12.17 5.29 2.57
N ILE A 50 11.68 5.59 1.37
CA ILE A 50 10.57 4.84 0.74
C ILE A 50 10.99 3.40 0.49
N THR A 51 12.16 3.22 -0.16
CA THR A 51 12.69 1.89 -0.48
C THR A 51 12.83 1.04 0.77
N VAL A 52 13.42 1.58 1.85
CA VAL A 52 13.61 0.88 3.12
C VAL A 52 12.26 0.49 3.74
N ASN A 53 11.25 1.39 3.72
CA ASN A 53 9.92 1.07 4.23
C ASN A 53 9.34 -0.19 3.58
N PHE A 54 9.26 -0.22 2.26
CA PHE A 54 8.66 -1.35 1.54
C PHE A 54 9.55 -2.60 1.52
N MET A 55 10.88 -2.44 1.44
CA MET A 55 11.78 -3.59 1.52
C MET A 55 11.73 -4.30 2.87
N ILE A 56 11.55 -3.55 3.97
CA ILE A 56 11.37 -4.15 5.29
C ILE A 56 10.04 -4.89 5.37
N GLN A 57 8.95 -4.30 4.86
CA GLN A 57 7.65 -4.98 4.81
C GLN A 57 7.78 -6.28 4.00
N LEU A 58 8.36 -6.22 2.81
CA LEU A 58 8.64 -7.40 1.98
C LEU A 58 9.45 -8.48 2.72
N CYS A 59 10.49 -8.10 3.48
CA CYS A 59 11.25 -9.05 4.29
C CYS A 59 10.38 -9.68 5.40
N ILE A 60 9.54 -8.88 6.05
CA ILE A 60 8.61 -9.38 7.07
C ILE A 60 7.62 -10.37 6.47
N ASP A 61 7.07 -10.10 5.28
CA ASP A 61 6.16 -11.00 4.59
C ASP A 61 6.82 -12.36 4.29
N CYS A 62 8.08 -12.32 3.81
CA CYS A 62 8.84 -13.54 3.54
C CYS A 62 9.08 -14.42 4.79
N PHE A 63 9.34 -13.80 5.92
CA PHE A 63 9.82 -14.51 7.11
C PHE A 63 8.75 -14.66 8.20
N SER A 64 7.63 -13.94 8.12
CA SER A 64 6.59 -13.91 9.15
C SER A 64 6.05 -15.29 9.50
N ALA A 65 5.78 -16.13 8.52
CA ALA A 65 5.27 -17.48 8.75
C ALA A 65 6.15 -18.29 9.71
N SER A 66 7.48 -18.13 9.61
CA SER A 66 8.43 -18.88 10.43
C SER A 66 8.43 -18.53 11.91
N PHE A 67 8.08 -17.28 12.25
CA PHE A 67 8.11 -16.82 13.65
C PHE A 67 6.72 -16.56 14.22
N VAL A 68 5.72 -16.18 13.40
CA VAL A 68 4.34 -15.96 13.84
C VAL A 68 3.75 -17.24 14.44
N ASP A 69 3.98 -18.38 13.80
CA ASP A 69 3.50 -19.69 14.32
C ASP A 69 4.10 -20.03 15.68
N LYS A 70 5.35 -19.60 15.95
CA LYS A 70 6.03 -19.84 17.24
C LYS A 70 5.61 -18.87 18.33
N ILE A 71 5.40 -17.59 17.99
CA ILE A 71 5.09 -16.51 18.96
C ILE A 71 3.59 -16.42 19.20
N GLY A 72 2.79 -16.80 18.21
CA GLY A 72 1.33 -16.72 18.21
C GLY A 72 0.78 -15.39 17.68
N TYR A 73 -0.38 -15.46 17.04
CA TYR A 73 -1.03 -14.33 16.37
C TYR A 73 -1.28 -13.13 17.28
N ARG A 74 -1.75 -13.37 18.53
CA ARG A 74 -2.00 -12.29 19.49
C ARG A 74 -0.75 -11.49 19.83
N THR A 75 0.32 -12.18 20.17
CA THR A 75 1.59 -11.53 20.55
C THR A 75 2.17 -10.77 19.37
N SER A 76 2.11 -11.37 18.18
CA SER A 76 2.63 -10.78 16.95
C SER A 76 1.86 -9.52 16.54
N ILE A 77 0.51 -9.52 16.59
CA ILE A 77 -0.28 -8.35 16.21
C ILE A 77 -0.15 -7.19 17.23
N ILE A 78 -0.01 -7.51 18.53
CA ILE A 78 0.27 -6.54 19.58
C ILE A 78 1.65 -5.92 19.35
N ALA A 79 2.69 -6.74 19.14
CA ALA A 79 4.03 -6.27 18.83
C ALA A 79 4.06 -5.38 17.58
N ALA A 80 3.33 -5.74 16.53
CA ALA A 80 3.20 -4.97 15.31
C ALA A 80 2.68 -3.55 15.56
N HIS A 81 1.63 -3.40 16.35
CA HIS A 81 1.07 -2.09 16.68
C HIS A 81 1.98 -1.28 17.60
N ILE A 82 2.68 -1.92 18.56
CA ILE A 82 3.67 -1.27 19.41
C ILE A 82 4.84 -0.75 18.57
N LEU A 83 5.36 -1.55 17.63
CA LEU A 83 6.45 -1.15 16.74
C LEU A 83 6.04 0.00 15.82
N SER A 84 4.81 -0.05 15.27
CA SER A 84 4.27 1.06 14.49
C SER A 84 4.19 2.35 15.31
N ALA A 85 3.68 2.29 16.53
CA ALA A 85 3.62 3.44 17.42
C ALA A 85 5.01 3.95 17.83
N ALA A 86 5.92 3.03 18.19
CA ALA A 86 7.30 3.38 18.55
C ALA A 86 8.03 4.03 17.38
N GLY A 87 7.84 3.55 16.15
CA GLY A 87 8.40 4.15 14.94
C GLY A 87 7.88 5.56 14.70
N LEU A 88 6.57 5.79 14.86
CA LEU A 88 5.96 7.13 14.73
C LEU A 88 6.46 8.08 15.84
N CYS A 89 6.58 7.63 17.08
CA CYS A 89 7.15 8.41 18.17
C CYS A 89 8.63 8.72 17.93
N SER A 90 9.41 7.74 17.48
CA SER A 90 10.82 7.91 17.19
C SER A 90 11.05 8.89 16.05
N LEU A 91 10.16 8.95 15.06
CA LEU A 91 10.20 9.93 13.97
C LEU A 91 10.17 11.39 14.50
N ALA A 92 9.41 11.64 15.57
CA ALA A 92 9.36 12.96 16.21
C ALA A 92 10.59 13.30 17.06
N VAL A 93 11.41 12.31 17.46
CA VAL A 93 12.47 12.48 18.48
C VAL A 93 13.85 12.21 17.90
N LEU A 94 14.09 11.04 17.27
CA LEU A 94 15.42 10.59 16.88
C LEU A 94 16.18 11.54 15.95
N PRO A 95 15.53 12.18 14.92
CA PRO A 95 16.25 13.09 14.03
C PRO A 95 16.85 14.32 14.71
N PHE A 96 16.48 14.60 15.97
CA PHE A 96 16.94 15.75 16.74
C PHE A 96 17.98 15.41 17.83
N ILE A 97 18.14 14.12 18.16
CA ILE A 97 19.09 13.68 19.22
C ILE A 97 20.25 12.86 18.65
N MET A 98 20.23 12.55 17.35
CA MET A 98 21.29 11.86 16.62
C MET A 98 21.40 12.45 15.20
N PRO A 99 22.36 11.99 14.35
CA PRO A 99 22.41 12.44 12.96
C PRO A 99 21.03 12.30 12.29
N PRO A 100 20.44 13.39 11.73
CA PRO A 100 19.03 13.44 11.36
C PRO A 100 18.60 12.30 10.44
N TYR A 101 19.39 12.01 9.41
CA TYR A 101 19.07 10.94 8.46
C TYR A 101 19.08 9.55 9.09
N ALA A 102 20.01 9.29 10.03
CA ALA A 102 20.01 8.02 10.76
C ALA A 102 18.76 7.90 11.65
N GLY A 103 18.36 8.99 12.31
CA GLY A 103 17.12 9.03 13.09
C GLY A 103 15.87 8.75 12.25
N LEU A 104 15.79 9.33 11.05
CA LEU A 104 14.71 9.03 10.10
C LEU A 104 14.72 7.56 9.69
N LEU A 105 15.88 7.00 9.32
CA LEU A 105 15.99 5.58 8.90
C LEU A 105 15.57 4.62 10.01
N ILE A 106 16.05 4.81 11.23
CA ILE A 106 15.67 3.97 12.37
C ILE A 106 14.16 4.03 12.59
N SER A 107 13.58 5.21 12.52
CA SER A 107 12.14 5.40 12.67
C SER A 107 11.34 4.68 11.60
N VAL A 108 11.81 4.77 10.33
CA VAL A 108 11.23 4.06 9.20
C VAL A 108 11.31 2.55 9.41
N VAL A 109 12.47 2.03 9.82
CA VAL A 109 12.65 0.59 10.10
C VAL A 109 11.66 0.11 11.14
N LEU A 110 11.51 0.85 12.25
CA LEU A 110 10.60 0.47 13.33
C LEU A 110 9.14 0.39 12.89
N TYR A 111 8.63 1.44 12.25
CA TYR A 111 7.23 1.41 11.82
C TYR A 111 7.00 0.50 10.62
N ALA A 112 8.00 0.29 9.75
CA ALA A 112 7.90 -0.63 8.62
C ALA A 112 7.81 -2.10 9.08
N VAL A 113 8.59 -2.50 10.12
CA VAL A 113 8.43 -3.83 10.74
C VAL A 113 7.02 -3.99 11.31
N GLY A 114 6.51 -2.95 12.00
CA GLY A 114 5.14 -2.96 12.50
C GLY A 114 4.10 -3.09 11.39
N GLY A 115 4.26 -2.32 10.32
CA GLY A 115 3.38 -2.32 9.15
C GLY A 115 3.35 -3.67 8.44
N GLY A 116 4.51 -4.25 8.12
CA GLY A 116 4.59 -5.57 7.48
C GLY A 116 3.92 -6.66 8.32
N LEU A 117 4.16 -6.66 9.64
CA LEU A 117 3.45 -7.60 10.53
C LEU A 117 1.93 -7.41 10.51
N ILE A 118 1.44 -6.17 10.49
CA ILE A 118 0.00 -5.90 10.40
C ILE A 118 -0.56 -6.48 9.11
N GLU A 119 0.10 -6.26 8.00
CA GLU A 119 -0.31 -6.70 6.66
C GLU A 119 -0.49 -8.22 6.59
N VAL A 120 0.50 -8.97 7.07
CA VAL A 120 0.49 -10.42 7.08
C VAL A 120 -0.56 -11.01 8.04
N LEU A 121 -0.77 -10.36 9.18
CA LEU A 121 -1.56 -10.95 10.27
C LEU A 121 -3.07 -10.67 10.18
N ILE A 122 -3.46 -9.51 9.66
CA ILE A 122 -4.84 -9.05 9.77
C ILE A 122 -5.81 -9.90 8.93
N SER A 123 -5.45 -10.19 7.68
CA SER A 123 -6.31 -10.99 6.80
C SER A 123 -6.54 -12.41 7.34
N PRO A 124 -5.50 -13.16 7.78
CA PRO A 124 -5.70 -14.45 8.45
C PRO A 124 -6.55 -14.37 9.73
N ILE A 125 -6.36 -13.35 10.56
CA ILE A 125 -7.17 -13.18 11.80
C ILE A 125 -8.65 -13.00 11.45
N VAL A 126 -8.97 -12.21 10.42
CA VAL A 126 -10.36 -11.99 9.97
C VAL A 126 -10.92 -13.27 9.35
N GLU A 127 -10.13 -13.99 8.53
CA GLU A 127 -10.55 -15.24 7.90
C GLU A 127 -10.88 -16.33 8.94
N ALA A 128 -10.15 -16.37 10.06
CA ALA A 128 -10.41 -17.29 11.17
C ALA A 128 -11.67 -16.90 11.99
N CYS A 129 -12.17 -15.68 11.89
CA CYS A 129 -13.35 -15.27 12.62
C CYS A 129 -14.61 -15.94 12.07
N PRO A 130 -15.53 -16.44 12.92
CA PRO A 130 -16.80 -16.98 12.48
C PRO A 130 -17.69 -15.84 11.97
N THR A 131 -17.96 -15.84 10.67
CA THR A 131 -18.84 -14.88 9.98
C THR A 131 -19.66 -15.57 8.91
N ASP A 132 -20.89 -15.10 8.67
CA ASP A 132 -21.79 -15.68 7.67
C ASP A 132 -21.35 -15.33 6.24
N ASN A 133 -20.59 -14.25 6.04
CA ASN A 133 -20.13 -13.79 4.72
C ASN A 133 -18.68 -13.30 4.79
N LYS A 134 -17.75 -14.25 4.75
CA LYS A 134 -16.30 -13.99 4.78
C LYS A 134 -15.84 -13.06 3.65
N ALA A 135 -16.32 -13.28 2.42
CA ALA A 135 -15.94 -12.48 1.26
C ALA A 135 -16.32 -11.00 1.43
N SER A 136 -17.51 -10.72 1.99
CA SER A 136 -17.94 -9.36 2.28
C SER A 136 -17.07 -8.69 3.35
N VAL A 137 -16.78 -9.41 4.44
CA VAL A 137 -15.95 -8.91 5.55
C VAL A 137 -14.52 -8.62 5.07
N MET A 138 -13.94 -9.50 4.24
CA MET A 138 -12.62 -9.31 3.64
C MET A 138 -12.61 -8.11 2.67
N SER A 139 -13.61 -7.97 1.81
CA SER A 139 -13.73 -6.83 0.91
C SER A 139 -13.83 -5.51 1.68
N LEU A 140 -14.63 -5.49 2.76
CA LEU A 140 -14.75 -4.33 3.64
C LEU A 140 -13.44 -4.04 4.36
N LEU A 141 -12.74 -5.05 4.86
CA LEU A 141 -11.42 -4.93 5.47
C LEU A 141 -10.44 -4.17 4.56
N HIS A 142 -10.28 -4.63 3.31
CA HIS A 142 -9.40 -3.97 2.35
C HIS A 142 -9.85 -2.55 1.96
N SER A 143 -11.14 -2.24 2.05
CA SER A 143 -11.63 -0.88 1.83
C SER A 143 -11.19 0.07 2.95
N PHE A 144 -11.04 -0.41 4.20
CA PHE A 144 -10.56 0.40 5.31
C PHE A 144 -9.13 0.90 5.13
N TYR A 145 -8.29 0.20 4.37
CA TYR A 145 -6.99 0.74 3.97
C TYR A 145 -7.15 2.03 3.13
N CYS A 146 -7.99 2.00 2.09
CA CYS A 146 -8.20 3.18 1.23
C CYS A 146 -8.81 4.35 2.00
N TRP A 147 -9.85 4.10 2.80
CA TRP A 147 -10.48 5.14 3.62
C TRP A 147 -9.57 5.62 4.74
N GLY A 148 -8.74 4.73 5.29
CA GLY A 148 -7.67 5.08 6.22
C GLY A 148 -6.67 6.03 5.56
N THR A 149 -6.25 5.76 4.33
CA THR A 149 -5.34 6.63 3.57
C THR A 149 -5.96 8.02 3.35
N VAL A 150 -7.23 8.08 2.95
CA VAL A 150 -7.95 9.37 2.82
C VAL A 150 -7.97 10.13 4.15
N ALA A 151 -8.28 9.44 5.25
CA ALA A 151 -8.31 10.05 6.58
C ALA A 151 -6.93 10.56 7.01
N VAL A 152 -5.87 9.78 6.79
CA VAL A 152 -4.49 10.17 7.12
C VAL A 152 -4.10 11.42 6.34
N ILE A 153 -4.32 11.44 5.04
CA ILE A 153 -3.97 12.60 4.20
C ILE A 153 -4.78 13.82 4.61
N LEU A 154 -6.11 13.70 4.66
CA LEU A 154 -7.01 14.81 4.96
C LEU A 154 -6.72 15.43 6.33
N LEU A 155 -6.69 14.61 7.38
CA LEU A 155 -6.48 15.11 8.75
C LEU A 155 -5.07 15.66 8.95
N SER A 156 -4.04 15.05 8.34
CA SER A 156 -2.67 15.55 8.39
C SER A 156 -2.54 16.88 7.66
N THR A 157 -3.12 17.00 6.48
CA THR A 157 -3.10 18.24 5.69
C THR A 157 -3.81 19.37 6.42
N LEU A 158 -4.99 19.11 6.98
CA LEU A 158 -5.74 20.11 7.76
C LEU A 158 -4.98 20.53 9.02
N PHE A 159 -4.34 19.56 9.72
CA PHE A 159 -3.52 19.88 10.88
C PHE A 159 -2.34 20.77 10.50
N LEU A 160 -1.58 20.41 9.47
CA LEU A 160 -0.42 21.21 9.02
C LEU A 160 -0.84 22.59 8.47
N ALA A 161 -2.01 22.70 7.86
CA ALA A 161 -2.55 23.98 7.40
C ALA A 161 -2.96 24.90 8.57
N ALA A 162 -3.50 24.33 9.64
CA ALA A 162 -3.98 25.10 10.81
C ALA A 162 -2.85 25.39 11.82
N ALA A 163 -1.98 24.41 12.08
CA ALA A 163 -0.94 24.48 13.12
C ALA A 163 0.43 24.92 12.58
N GLY A 164 0.64 24.90 11.25
CA GLY A 164 1.94 25.13 10.63
C GLY A 164 2.75 23.87 10.38
N LYS A 165 3.57 23.90 9.32
CA LYS A 165 4.42 22.76 8.90
C LYS A 165 5.47 22.40 9.96
N GLU A 166 5.92 23.34 10.76
CA GLU A 166 6.88 23.17 11.86
C GLU A 166 6.37 22.23 12.96
N ASN A 167 5.05 22.09 13.09
CA ASN A 167 4.41 21.23 14.08
C ASN A 167 4.23 19.76 13.63
N TRP A 168 4.89 19.35 12.53
CA TRP A 168 4.82 17.99 12.02
C TRP A 168 5.18 16.91 13.06
N ARG A 169 6.07 17.24 14.03
CA ARG A 169 6.41 16.33 15.13
C ARG A 169 5.21 16.00 16.01
N ILE A 170 4.38 17.00 16.30
CA ILE A 170 3.14 16.80 17.08
C ILE A 170 2.18 15.93 16.29
N LEU A 171 2.07 16.14 14.97
CA LEU A 171 1.24 15.32 14.10
C LEU A 171 1.64 13.85 14.14
N THR A 172 2.95 13.52 14.08
CA THR A 172 3.39 12.12 14.16
C THR A 172 3.08 11.49 15.51
N LEU A 173 3.20 12.25 16.61
CA LEU A 173 2.81 11.79 17.95
C LEU A 173 1.31 11.56 18.07
N LEU A 174 0.48 12.41 17.47
CA LEU A 174 -0.97 12.23 17.45
C LEU A 174 -1.34 10.96 16.70
N TRP A 175 -0.73 10.71 15.54
CA TRP A 175 -0.96 9.47 14.78
C TRP A 175 -0.46 8.21 15.52
N ALA A 176 0.58 8.31 16.36
CA ALA A 176 1.06 7.21 17.19
C ALA A 176 0.04 6.75 18.24
N ILE A 177 -0.88 7.62 18.66
CA ILE A 177 -1.96 7.25 19.59
C ILE A 177 -2.86 6.17 19.02
N PHE A 178 -3.12 6.20 17.70
CA PHE A 178 -4.04 5.27 17.05
C PHE A 178 -3.59 3.79 17.16
N PRO A 179 -2.37 3.40 16.75
CA PRO A 179 -1.88 2.04 16.97
C PRO A 179 -1.76 1.67 18.46
N LEU A 180 -1.46 2.61 19.36
CA LEU A 180 -1.44 2.34 20.82
C LEU A 180 -2.83 1.96 21.33
N LEU A 181 -3.87 2.68 20.94
CA LEU A 181 -5.24 2.34 21.31
C LEU A 181 -5.65 0.98 20.74
N ASN A 182 -5.28 0.69 19.49
CA ASN A 182 -5.58 -0.60 18.88
C ASN A 182 -4.78 -1.76 19.50
N THR A 183 -3.57 -1.50 20.01
CA THR A 183 -2.83 -2.45 20.86
C THR A 183 -3.67 -2.89 22.06
N ILE A 184 -4.22 -1.92 22.81
CA ILE A 184 -5.06 -2.20 23.97
C ILE A 184 -6.29 -3.01 23.54
N PHE A 185 -6.89 -2.69 22.39
CA PHE A 185 -8.04 -3.40 21.88
C PHE A 185 -7.70 -4.86 21.54
N PHE A 186 -6.56 -5.14 20.87
CA PHE A 186 -6.11 -6.49 20.58
C PHE A 186 -5.77 -7.33 21.82
N THR A 187 -5.46 -6.72 22.95
CA THR A 187 -5.30 -7.48 24.22
C THR A 187 -6.61 -8.05 24.75
N GLN A 188 -7.77 -7.50 24.37
CA GLN A 188 -9.08 -7.77 24.95
C GLN A 188 -10.00 -8.60 24.04
N VAL A 189 -9.79 -8.58 22.71
CA VAL A 189 -10.63 -9.30 21.76
C VAL A 189 -10.20 -10.78 21.63
N PRO A 190 -11.13 -11.72 21.36
CA PRO A 190 -10.77 -13.11 21.08
C PRO A 190 -10.07 -13.20 19.71
N ILE A 191 -9.00 -13.99 19.61
CA ILE A 191 -8.37 -14.36 18.35
C ILE A 191 -8.59 -15.86 18.16
N ALA A 192 -9.24 -16.24 17.06
CA ALA A 192 -9.46 -17.63 16.72
C ALA A 192 -8.13 -18.27 16.26
N SER A 193 -7.92 -19.53 16.55
CA SER A 193 -6.85 -20.33 15.96
C SER A 193 -7.18 -20.63 14.51
N LEU A 194 -6.21 -20.44 13.63
CA LEU A 194 -6.32 -20.92 12.26
C LEU A 194 -6.27 -22.44 12.26
N THR A 195 -7.29 -23.07 11.69
CA THR A 195 -7.23 -24.48 11.34
C THR A 195 -6.53 -24.60 9.98
N GLU A 196 -5.47 -25.40 9.93
CA GLU A 196 -4.85 -25.79 8.66
C GLU A 196 -5.86 -26.60 7.85
N GLU A 197 -6.28 -26.11 6.70
CA GLU A 197 -7.08 -26.91 5.79
C GLU A 197 -6.68 -26.71 4.32
N GLY A 198 -6.54 -27.85 3.63
CA GLY A 198 -6.76 -28.02 2.22
C GLY A 198 -5.52 -28.41 1.41
N GLU A 199 -5.71 -29.41 0.55
CA GLU A 199 -4.76 -29.83 -0.49
C GLU A 199 -4.45 -28.66 -1.43
N SER A 200 -3.53 -27.80 -1.04
CA SER A 200 -2.99 -26.74 -1.89
C SER A 200 -1.93 -27.33 -2.82
N MET A 201 -1.85 -26.80 -4.03
CA MET A 201 -0.78 -27.12 -4.98
C MET A 201 0.59 -26.88 -4.32
N LYS A 202 1.51 -27.82 -4.50
CA LYS A 202 2.86 -27.69 -3.93
C LYS A 202 3.57 -26.48 -4.56
N THR A 203 4.29 -25.71 -3.76
CA THR A 203 5.06 -24.54 -4.17
C THR A 203 5.91 -24.80 -5.42
N GLY A 204 6.58 -25.95 -5.49
CA GLY A 204 7.42 -26.31 -6.63
C GLY A 204 6.64 -26.51 -7.95
N GLU A 205 5.35 -26.84 -7.90
CA GLU A 205 4.49 -26.97 -9.08
C GLU A 205 4.03 -25.59 -9.58
N LEU A 206 3.77 -24.65 -8.67
CA LEU A 206 3.46 -23.27 -9.02
C LEU A 206 4.62 -22.63 -9.80
N PHE A 207 5.84 -22.73 -9.29
CA PHE A 207 7.02 -22.10 -9.94
C PHE A 207 7.40 -22.75 -11.28
N LYS A 208 7.01 -23.99 -11.55
CA LYS A 208 7.21 -24.64 -12.85
C LYS A 208 6.20 -24.20 -13.90
N ASN A 209 5.10 -23.54 -13.50
CA ASN A 209 4.06 -23.16 -14.42
C ASN A 209 4.28 -21.73 -14.97
N GLY A 210 4.45 -21.61 -16.29
CA GLY A 210 4.65 -20.31 -16.95
C GLY A 210 3.48 -19.31 -16.77
N LEU A 211 2.27 -19.80 -16.51
CA LEU A 211 1.12 -18.97 -16.20
C LEU A 211 1.27 -18.26 -14.85
N PHE A 212 1.86 -18.93 -13.87
CA PHE A 212 2.12 -18.33 -12.56
C PHE A 212 3.04 -17.10 -12.68
N TRP A 213 4.08 -17.17 -13.49
CA TRP A 213 4.99 -16.06 -13.72
C TRP A 213 4.34 -14.86 -14.41
N ILE A 214 3.31 -15.09 -15.25
CA ILE A 214 2.50 -13.99 -15.80
C ILE A 214 1.80 -13.25 -14.66
N PHE A 215 1.19 -13.95 -13.70
CA PHE A 215 0.56 -13.33 -12.55
C PHE A 215 1.55 -12.65 -11.60
N VAL A 216 2.74 -13.22 -11.42
CA VAL A 216 3.84 -12.57 -10.67
C VAL A 216 4.18 -11.21 -11.28
N VAL A 217 4.41 -11.16 -12.61
CA VAL A 217 4.70 -9.89 -13.29
C VAL A 217 3.53 -8.90 -13.18
N LEU A 218 2.30 -9.38 -13.33
CA LEU A 218 1.11 -8.54 -13.18
C LEU A 218 0.98 -7.97 -11.76
N MET A 219 1.31 -8.75 -10.71
CA MET A 219 1.28 -8.26 -9.32
C MET A 219 2.39 -7.23 -9.06
N ILE A 220 3.62 -7.49 -9.52
CA ILE A 220 4.71 -6.49 -9.45
C ILE A 220 4.28 -5.19 -10.12
N ALA A 221 3.76 -5.30 -11.35
CA ALA A 221 3.33 -4.14 -12.12
C ALA A 221 2.13 -3.41 -11.47
N SER A 222 1.24 -4.14 -10.77
CA SER A 222 0.11 -3.56 -10.04
C SER A 222 0.59 -2.70 -8.88
N GLY A 223 1.39 -3.27 -7.98
CA GLY A 223 1.95 -2.55 -6.83
C GLY A 223 2.81 -1.37 -7.26
N ALA A 224 3.67 -1.57 -8.27
CA ALA A 224 4.52 -0.52 -8.79
C ALA A 224 3.74 0.63 -9.44
N SER A 225 2.71 0.36 -10.23
CA SER A 225 1.88 1.39 -10.85
C SER A 225 1.14 2.25 -9.82
N GLU A 226 0.69 1.64 -8.74
CA GLU A 226 -0.01 2.33 -7.65
C GLU A 226 0.97 3.17 -6.83
N GLN A 227 2.02 2.55 -6.29
CA GLN A 227 2.90 3.20 -5.33
C GLN A 227 3.86 4.20 -5.98
N ALA A 228 4.27 4.01 -7.23
CA ALA A 228 5.10 4.97 -7.95
C ALA A 228 4.45 6.37 -8.03
N MET A 229 3.13 6.43 -8.20
CA MET A 229 2.41 7.70 -8.23
C MET A 229 2.05 8.16 -6.80
N SER A 230 1.46 7.30 -5.98
CA SER A 230 0.89 7.71 -4.68
C SER A 230 1.96 8.20 -3.70
N GLN A 231 3.13 7.56 -3.65
CA GLN A 231 4.21 7.92 -2.73
C GLN A 231 4.85 9.27 -3.04
N TRP A 232 4.87 9.66 -4.31
CA TRP A 232 5.47 10.92 -4.75
C TRP A 232 4.46 12.04 -5.01
N ALA A 233 3.15 11.78 -4.96
CA ALA A 233 2.12 12.73 -5.38
C ALA A 233 2.15 14.05 -4.59
N SER A 234 2.33 14.01 -3.27
CA SER A 234 2.45 15.21 -2.43
C SER A 234 3.72 16.01 -2.76
N THR A 235 4.87 15.33 -2.81
CA THR A 235 6.17 15.93 -3.15
C THR A 235 6.15 16.51 -4.57
N PHE A 236 5.54 15.80 -5.50
CA PHE A 236 5.38 16.28 -6.88
C PHE A 236 4.54 17.55 -6.97
N ALA A 237 3.44 17.62 -6.22
CA ALA A 237 2.62 18.81 -6.17
C ALA A 237 3.40 20.03 -5.65
N GLU A 238 4.15 19.86 -4.57
CA GLU A 238 4.91 20.97 -3.98
C GLU A 238 6.14 21.34 -4.82
N LEU A 239 7.04 20.39 -5.10
CA LEU A 239 8.32 20.66 -5.74
C LEU A 239 8.23 20.66 -7.27
N GLY A 240 7.44 19.75 -7.84
CA GLY A 240 7.32 19.59 -9.29
C GLY A 240 6.38 20.61 -9.94
N LEU A 241 5.36 21.04 -9.22
CA LEU A 241 4.30 21.91 -9.76
C LEU A 241 4.22 23.26 -9.06
N GLY A 242 4.93 23.48 -7.95
CA GLY A 242 4.90 24.73 -7.18
C GLY A 242 3.54 25.04 -6.53
N VAL A 243 2.72 24.00 -6.31
CA VAL A 243 1.40 24.12 -5.68
C VAL A 243 1.56 24.14 -4.16
N SER A 244 0.73 24.89 -3.44
CA SER A 244 0.77 24.87 -1.98
C SER A 244 0.53 23.47 -1.44
N LYS A 245 1.17 23.14 -0.32
CA LYS A 245 1.05 21.80 0.30
C LYS A 245 -0.40 21.36 0.48
N THR A 246 -1.25 22.25 1.02
CA THR A 246 -2.66 21.92 1.28
C THR A 246 -3.39 21.50 -0.01
N ILE A 247 -3.26 22.29 -1.09
CA ILE A 247 -3.88 21.95 -2.37
C ILE A 247 -3.24 20.70 -2.97
N GLY A 248 -1.91 20.60 -2.89
CA GLY A 248 -1.14 19.47 -3.41
C GLY A 248 -1.54 18.15 -2.76
N ASP A 249 -1.64 18.09 -1.43
CA ASP A 249 -2.04 16.89 -0.69
C ASP A 249 -3.49 16.48 -1.00
N LEU A 250 -4.40 17.46 -1.09
CA LEU A 250 -5.82 17.17 -1.35
C LEU A 250 -6.07 16.79 -2.82
N ALA A 251 -5.49 17.51 -3.77
CA ALA A 251 -5.70 17.24 -5.20
C ALA A 251 -4.82 16.10 -5.74
N GLY A 252 -3.67 15.82 -5.13
CA GLY A 252 -2.79 14.71 -5.48
C GLY A 252 -3.19 13.41 -4.76
N PRO A 253 -2.52 13.06 -3.64
CA PRO A 253 -2.69 11.74 -3.03
C PRO A 253 -4.07 11.49 -2.43
N CYS A 254 -4.79 12.52 -1.94
CA CYS A 254 -6.13 12.33 -1.40
C CYS A 254 -7.13 11.97 -2.51
N MET A 255 -7.17 12.75 -3.61
CA MET A 255 -8.03 12.43 -4.75
C MET A 255 -7.65 11.12 -5.41
N PHE A 256 -6.36 10.80 -5.51
CA PHE A 256 -5.88 9.48 -5.94
C PHE A 256 -6.55 8.37 -5.12
N SER A 257 -6.51 8.45 -3.80
CA SER A 257 -7.04 7.42 -2.90
C SER A 257 -8.57 7.32 -2.94
N ILE A 258 -9.27 8.45 -3.05
CA ILE A 258 -10.74 8.49 -3.22
C ILE A 258 -11.14 7.78 -4.52
N LEU A 259 -10.49 8.12 -5.62
CA LEU A 259 -10.81 7.55 -6.93
C LEU A 259 -10.43 6.08 -7.01
N MET A 260 -9.32 5.67 -6.38
CA MET A 260 -8.93 4.26 -6.25
C MET A 260 -9.98 3.45 -5.49
N GLY A 261 -10.43 3.94 -4.33
CA GLY A 261 -11.49 3.32 -3.55
C GLY A 261 -12.82 3.25 -4.33
N SER A 262 -13.14 4.32 -5.06
CA SER A 262 -14.35 4.38 -5.89
C SER A 262 -14.35 3.33 -7.00
N THR A 263 -13.21 3.10 -7.66
CA THR A 263 -13.07 2.04 -8.68
C THR A 263 -13.31 0.65 -8.08
N ARG A 264 -12.80 0.39 -6.88
CA ARG A 264 -13.02 -0.89 -6.17
C ARG A 264 -14.50 -1.11 -5.87
N VAL A 265 -15.19 -0.10 -5.37
CA VAL A 265 -16.65 -0.16 -5.13
C VAL A 265 -17.44 -0.30 -6.44
N PHE A 266 -17.07 0.45 -7.47
CA PHE A 266 -17.72 0.35 -8.79
C PHE A 266 -17.59 -1.06 -9.35
N TYR A 267 -16.38 -1.60 -9.38
CA TYR A 267 -16.17 -2.96 -9.90
C TYR A 267 -16.92 -4.00 -9.06
N ALA A 268 -16.91 -3.91 -7.73
CA ALA A 268 -17.65 -4.84 -6.88
C ALA A 268 -19.14 -4.91 -7.23
N LYS A 269 -19.77 -3.78 -7.57
CA LYS A 269 -21.18 -3.70 -7.98
C LYS A 269 -21.43 -4.15 -9.43
N MET A 270 -20.42 -4.05 -10.29
CA MET A 270 -20.56 -4.30 -11.73
C MET A 270 -19.86 -5.59 -12.20
N SER A 271 -19.29 -6.36 -11.28
CA SER A 271 -18.45 -7.53 -11.58
C SER A 271 -19.14 -8.59 -12.45
N GLU A 272 -20.45 -8.77 -12.32
CA GLU A 272 -21.22 -9.70 -13.15
C GLU A 272 -21.44 -9.19 -14.59
N LYS A 273 -21.41 -7.87 -14.80
CA LYS A 273 -21.70 -7.23 -16.08
C LYS A 273 -20.45 -6.86 -16.88
N VAL A 274 -19.30 -6.75 -16.22
CA VAL A 274 -18.06 -6.26 -16.80
C VAL A 274 -17.05 -7.40 -16.96
N ASN A 275 -16.53 -7.57 -18.18
CA ASN A 275 -15.45 -8.55 -18.39
C ASN A 275 -14.15 -8.05 -17.72
N LEU A 276 -13.69 -8.77 -16.69
CA LEU A 276 -12.55 -8.37 -15.86
C LEU A 276 -11.26 -8.15 -16.66
N LEU A 277 -10.94 -9.02 -17.63
CA LEU A 277 -9.72 -8.85 -18.43
C LEU A 277 -9.77 -7.58 -19.30
N ASN A 278 -10.92 -7.29 -19.91
CA ASN A 278 -11.09 -6.06 -20.67
C ASN A 278 -11.01 -4.83 -19.76
N PHE A 279 -11.55 -4.94 -18.55
CA PHE A 279 -11.50 -3.85 -17.57
C PHE A 279 -10.07 -3.59 -17.10
N ILE A 280 -9.28 -4.63 -16.80
CA ILE A 280 -7.85 -4.48 -16.46
C ILE A 280 -7.08 -3.86 -17.63
N ILE A 281 -7.28 -4.33 -18.88
CA ILE A 281 -6.60 -3.77 -20.06
C ILE A 281 -6.99 -2.30 -20.26
N GLY A 282 -8.28 -1.98 -20.21
CA GLY A 282 -8.76 -0.60 -20.34
C GLY A 282 -8.22 0.32 -19.25
N SER A 283 -8.22 -0.15 -18.00
CA SER A 283 -7.64 0.57 -16.87
C SER A 283 -6.13 0.75 -17.04
N GLY A 284 -5.40 -0.24 -17.57
CA GLY A 284 -3.98 -0.14 -17.86
C GLY A 284 -3.67 0.93 -18.92
N VAL A 285 -4.41 0.95 -20.03
CA VAL A 285 -4.30 2.00 -21.06
C VAL A 285 -4.61 3.38 -20.47
N PHE A 286 -5.67 3.45 -19.65
CA PHE A 286 -6.04 4.69 -18.97
C PHE A 286 -4.97 5.15 -17.95
N CYS A 287 -4.32 4.20 -17.26
CA CYS A 287 -3.21 4.48 -16.36
C CYS A 287 -2.01 5.08 -17.11
N ILE A 288 -1.65 4.53 -18.27
CA ILE A 288 -0.60 5.10 -19.13
C ILE A 288 -0.95 6.55 -19.49
N ALA A 289 -2.18 6.82 -19.93
CA ALA A 289 -2.63 8.17 -20.25
C ALA A 289 -2.55 9.10 -19.02
N ALA A 290 -2.95 8.63 -17.84
CA ALA A 290 -2.88 9.38 -16.59
C ALA A 290 -1.43 9.75 -16.23
N TYR A 291 -0.49 8.81 -16.34
CA TYR A 291 0.94 9.07 -16.15
C TYR A 291 1.50 10.07 -17.17
N LEU A 292 1.11 9.97 -18.44
CA LEU A 292 1.51 10.94 -19.47
C LEU A 292 0.96 12.34 -19.18
N ILE A 293 -0.30 12.45 -18.76
CA ILE A 293 -0.90 13.74 -18.37
C ILE A 293 -0.14 14.32 -17.18
N ALA A 294 0.13 13.55 -16.14
CA ALA A 294 0.86 13.99 -14.96
C ALA A 294 2.28 14.49 -15.32
N SER A 295 2.99 13.77 -16.20
CA SER A 295 4.39 14.00 -16.51
C SER A 295 4.61 15.08 -17.56
N LEU A 296 3.81 15.10 -18.64
CA LEU A 296 4.06 15.94 -19.81
C LEU A 296 3.29 17.27 -19.79
N SER A 297 2.24 17.39 -18.95
CA SER A 297 1.48 18.64 -18.88
C SER A 297 2.32 19.80 -18.35
N SER A 298 2.17 20.96 -18.99
CA SER A 298 2.70 22.23 -18.49
C SER A 298 1.80 22.87 -17.43
N SER A 299 0.53 22.45 -17.36
CA SER A 299 -0.44 22.96 -16.39
C SER A 299 -0.38 22.17 -15.08
N PRO A 300 -0.13 22.83 -13.93
CA PRO A 300 -0.18 22.16 -12.62
C PRO A 300 -1.51 21.46 -12.36
N VAL A 301 -2.62 22.09 -12.76
CA VAL A 301 -3.97 21.50 -12.58
C VAL A 301 -4.11 20.20 -13.37
N LEU A 302 -3.71 20.17 -14.65
CA LEU A 302 -3.78 18.96 -15.45
C LEU A 302 -2.84 17.87 -14.92
N SER A 303 -1.66 18.23 -14.43
CA SER A 303 -0.75 17.25 -13.80
C SER A 303 -1.38 16.62 -12.56
N LEU A 304 -2.03 17.38 -11.69
CA LEU A 304 -2.76 16.86 -10.53
C LEU A 304 -3.97 16.02 -10.93
N VAL A 305 -4.70 16.42 -11.98
CA VAL A 305 -5.77 15.58 -12.57
C VAL A 305 -5.19 14.25 -13.05
N GLY A 306 -4.02 14.26 -13.70
CA GLY A 306 -3.32 13.04 -14.09
C GLY A 306 -3.02 12.12 -12.88
N CYS A 307 -2.52 12.69 -11.77
CA CYS A 307 -2.31 11.93 -10.53
C CYS A 307 -3.60 11.31 -10.00
N ALA A 308 -4.68 12.08 -9.93
CA ALA A 308 -5.98 11.60 -9.47
C ALA A 308 -6.55 10.48 -10.36
N LEU A 309 -6.49 10.65 -11.69
CA LEU A 309 -6.92 9.66 -12.67
C LEU A 309 -6.08 8.38 -12.64
N CYS A 310 -4.79 8.47 -12.26
CA CYS A 310 -3.99 7.30 -11.99
C CYS A 310 -4.61 6.47 -10.87
N GLY A 311 -5.05 7.08 -9.77
CA GLY A 311 -5.79 6.40 -8.70
C GLY A 311 -7.03 5.65 -9.21
N LEU A 312 -7.84 6.29 -10.05
CA LEU A 312 -9.00 5.66 -10.68
C LEU A 312 -8.61 4.40 -11.46
N SER A 313 -7.51 4.44 -12.18
CA SER A 313 -7.06 3.34 -13.05
C SER A 313 -6.48 2.16 -12.27
N VAL A 314 -5.65 2.41 -11.25
CA VAL A 314 -4.95 1.33 -10.51
C VAL A 314 -5.87 0.55 -9.56
N GLY A 315 -7.03 1.10 -9.21
CA GLY A 315 -7.93 0.50 -8.22
C GLY A 315 -8.31 -0.96 -8.50
N ILE A 316 -8.37 -1.37 -9.77
CA ILE A 316 -8.71 -2.75 -10.16
C ILE A 316 -7.49 -3.68 -10.27
N PHE A 317 -6.26 -3.17 -10.36
CA PHE A 317 -5.12 -4.00 -10.71
C PHE A 317 -4.89 -5.10 -9.68
N TRP A 318 -4.69 -4.74 -8.42
CA TRP A 318 -4.44 -5.69 -7.35
C TRP A 318 -5.57 -6.72 -7.19
N PRO A 319 -6.81 -6.34 -6.91
CA PRO A 319 -7.90 -7.31 -6.75
C PRO A 319 -8.22 -8.06 -8.05
N GLY A 320 -8.06 -7.40 -9.19
CA GLY A 320 -8.29 -8.01 -10.49
C GLY A 320 -7.29 -9.12 -10.81
N VAL A 321 -6.00 -8.91 -10.53
CA VAL A 321 -4.97 -9.94 -10.74
C VAL A 321 -5.20 -11.14 -9.83
N PHE A 322 -5.53 -10.93 -8.55
CA PHE A 322 -5.91 -12.04 -7.67
C PHE A 322 -7.10 -12.83 -8.22
N SER A 323 -8.13 -12.15 -8.70
CA SER A 323 -9.32 -12.78 -9.26
C SER A 323 -9.02 -13.63 -10.50
N ILE A 324 -8.20 -13.12 -11.44
CA ILE A 324 -7.81 -13.89 -12.62
C ILE A 324 -6.86 -15.04 -12.28
N ALA A 325 -5.99 -14.87 -11.29
CA ALA A 325 -5.09 -15.90 -10.80
C ALA A 325 -5.87 -17.05 -10.14
N SER A 326 -6.84 -16.75 -9.30
CA SER A 326 -7.74 -17.73 -8.69
C SER A 326 -8.50 -18.54 -9.75
N SER A 327 -8.98 -17.87 -10.80
CA SER A 327 -9.65 -18.53 -11.93
C SER A 327 -8.69 -19.39 -12.77
N GLY A 328 -7.43 -18.97 -12.90
CA GLY A 328 -6.38 -19.69 -13.65
C GLY A 328 -5.78 -20.87 -12.90
N PHE A 329 -5.79 -20.83 -11.57
CA PHE A 329 -5.29 -21.85 -10.66
C PHE A 329 -6.32 -22.19 -9.58
N PRO A 330 -7.39 -22.95 -9.89
CA PRO A 330 -8.42 -23.31 -8.90
C PRO A 330 -7.86 -24.06 -7.68
N LYS A 331 -6.72 -24.75 -7.83
CA LYS A 331 -6.00 -25.47 -6.75
C LYS A 331 -4.79 -24.69 -6.22
N GLY A 332 -4.62 -23.43 -6.60
CA GLY A 332 -3.46 -22.61 -6.21
C GLY A 332 -3.32 -22.39 -4.69
N GLY A 333 -4.45 -22.42 -3.99
CA GLY A 333 -4.49 -22.37 -2.54
C GLY A 333 -3.83 -21.12 -1.94
N THR A 334 -3.61 -21.15 -0.63
CA THR A 334 -3.03 -20.04 0.15
C THR A 334 -1.62 -19.67 -0.33
N ALA A 335 -0.81 -20.67 -0.75
CA ALA A 335 0.55 -20.45 -1.20
C ALA A 335 0.62 -19.55 -2.45
N MET A 336 -0.28 -19.74 -3.42
CA MET A 336 -0.35 -18.89 -4.61
C MET A 336 -0.64 -17.43 -4.23
N PHE A 337 -1.62 -17.21 -3.37
CA PHE A 337 -1.97 -15.85 -2.95
C PHE A 337 -0.83 -15.19 -2.19
N ALA A 338 -0.15 -15.92 -1.31
CA ALA A 338 1.00 -15.41 -0.55
C ALA A 338 2.15 -14.97 -1.48
N TYR A 339 2.54 -15.80 -2.47
CA TYR A 339 3.59 -15.42 -3.41
C TYR A 339 3.19 -14.29 -4.35
N LEU A 340 1.91 -14.18 -4.70
CA LEU A 340 1.43 -13.07 -5.50
C LEU A 340 1.38 -11.77 -4.69
N ALA A 341 0.99 -11.81 -3.41
CA ALA A 341 1.09 -10.66 -2.52
C ALA A 341 2.53 -10.18 -2.40
N LEU A 342 3.46 -11.10 -2.11
CA LEU A 342 4.89 -10.82 -2.05
C LEU A 342 5.43 -10.18 -3.35
N ALA A 343 4.95 -10.64 -4.51
CA ALA A 343 5.29 -10.02 -5.80
C ALA A 343 4.73 -8.59 -5.91
N GLY A 344 3.52 -8.35 -5.40
CA GLY A 344 2.92 -7.02 -5.34
C GLY A 344 3.74 -6.06 -4.48
N ASP A 345 4.19 -6.52 -3.30
CA ASP A 345 5.00 -5.73 -2.36
C ASP A 345 6.39 -5.41 -2.94
N LEU A 346 6.97 -6.35 -3.71
CA LEU A 346 8.15 -6.05 -4.52
C LEU A 346 7.89 -4.91 -5.52
N GLY A 347 6.69 -4.87 -6.11
CA GLY A 347 6.22 -3.77 -6.96
C GLY A 347 6.09 -2.47 -6.17
N CYS A 348 5.48 -2.52 -4.98
CA CYS A 348 5.32 -1.36 -4.09
C CYS A 348 6.67 -0.75 -3.69
N SER A 349 7.71 -1.56 -3.56
CA SER A 349 9.06 -1.08 -3.32
C SER A 349 9.72 -0.54 -4.59
N SER A 350 9.70 -1.32 -5.69
CA SER A 350 10.45 -1.00 -6.91
C SER A 350 9.88 0.20 -7.68
N GLY A 351 8.56 0.38 -7.67
CA GLY A 351 7.88 1.49 -8.36
C GLY A 351 8.35 2.87 -7.92
N PRO A 352 8.11 3.27 -6.65
CA PRO A 352 8.54 4.57 -6.17
C PRO A 352 10.07 4.72 -6.11
N THR A 353 10.81 3.62 -5.91
CA THR A 353 12.27 3.61 -5.98
C THR A 353 12.77 4.01 -7.37
N LEU A 354 12.22 3.42 -8.43
CA LEU A 354 12.55 3.79 -9.81
C LEU A 354 12.25 5.27 -10.07
N VAL A 355 11.05 5.73 -9.72
CA VAL A 355 10.65 7.13 -9.88
C VAL A 355 11.62 8.06 -9.17
N GLY A 356 11.96 7.76 -7.91
CA GLY A 356 12.84 8.61 -7.12
C GLY A 356 14.27 8.67 -7.65
N PHE A 357 14.87 7.54 -8.02
CA PHE A 357 16.24 7.52 -8.57
C PHE A 357 16.32 8.15 -9.96
N VAL A 358 15.34 7.92 -10.84
CA VAL A 358 15.30 8.60 -12.13
C VAL A 358 15.11 10.10 -11.92
N SER A 359 14.23 10.54 -11.02
CA SER A 359 14.07 11.95 -10.70
C SER A 359 15.38 12.59 -10.26
N GLY A 360 16.09 11.95 -9.33
CA GLY A 360 17.40 12.43 -8.86
C GLY A 360 18.47 12.49 -9.96
N ALA A 361 18.50 11.50 -10.86
CA ALA A 361 19.44 11.47 -12.00
C ALA A 361 19.17 12.60 -13.03
N PHE A 362 17.94 13.10 -13.08
CA PHE A 362 17.52 14.21 -13.96
C PHE A 362 17.35 15.55 -13.20
N GLY A 363 18.14 15.79 -12.16
CA GLY A 363 18.17 17.06 -11.43
C GLY A 363 16.92 17.29 -10.59
N ASP A 364 16.48 16.28 -9.86
CA ASP A 364 15.27 16.25 -9.01
C ASP A 364 13.96 16.48 -9.81
N ASN A 365 13.97 16.10 -11.09
CA ASN A 365 12.82 16.24 -11.96
C ASN A 365 11.82 15.09 -11.78
N LEU A 366 10.81 15.29 -10.94
CA LEU A 366 9.77 14.27 -10.70
C LEU A 366 8.92 13.92 -11.93
N LYS A 367 8.82 14.82 -12.92
CA LYS A 367 8.15 14.51 -14.21
C LYS A 367 8.92 13.44 -14.98
N ALA A 368 10.25 13.51 -15.00
CA ALA A 368 11.10 12.47 -15.61
C ALA A 368 10.96 11.14 -14.85
N GLY A 369 10.89 11.20 -13.52
CA GLY A 369 10.60 10.03 -12.69
C GLY A 369 9.28 9.36 -13.05
N PHE A 370 8.18 10.10 -13.11
CA PHE A 370 6.87 9.55 -13.48
C PHE A 370 6.83 8.99 -14.91
N LEU A 371 7.55 9.59 -15.86
CA LEU A 371 7.70 9.00 -17.20
C LEU A 371 8.30 7.60 -17.14
N SER A 372 9.29 7.36 -16.28
CA SER A 372 9.85 6.01 -16.08
C SER A 372 8.84 5.03 -15.48
N GLY A 373 7.93 5.52 -14.63
CA GLY A 373 6.85 4.73 -14.01
C GLY A 373 5.84 4.16 -15.01
N ILE A 374 5.74 4.71 -16.23
CA ILE A 374 4.86 4.21 -17.30
C ILE A 374 5.19 2.76 -17.70
N LEU A 375 6.41 2.31 -17.47
CA LEU A 375 6.80 0.91 -17.68
C LEU A 375 5.80 -0.06 -17.04
N PHE A 376 5.36 0.22 -15.83
CA PHE A 376 4.53 -0.71 -15.05
C PHE A 376 3.11 -0.88 -15.63
N PRO A 377 2.33 0.17 -15.92
CA PRO A 377 1.03 -0.03 -16.57
C PRO A 377 1.16 -0.58 -18.00
N ILE A 378 2.27 -0.38 -18.71
CA ILE A 378 2.54 -1.08 -19.97
C ILE A 378 2.63 -2.60 -19.72
N LEU A 379 3.35 -3.04 -18.67
CA LEU A 379 3.42 -4.46 -18.30
C LEU A 379 2.02 -5.01 -17.96
N ILE A 380 1.17 -4.25 -17.25
CA ILE A 380 -0.23 -4.65 -17.00
C ILE A 380 -0.96 -4.96 -18.31
N VAL A 381 -0.92 -4.03 -19.28
CA VAL A 381 -1.61 -4.21 -20.57
C VAL A 381 -1.04 -5.40 -21.33
N VAL A 382 0.28 -5.46 -21.49
CA VAL A 382 0.96 -6.49 -22.29
C VAL A 382 0.68 -7.89 -21.73
N PHE A 383 0.94 -8.10 -20.43
CA PHE A 383 0.81 -9.41 -19.81
C PHE A 383 -0.65 -9.85 -19.65
N THR A 384 -1.60 -8.91 -19.46
CA THR A 384 -3.03 -9.23 -19.48
C THR A 384 -3.49 -9.64 -20.88
N VAL A 385 -2.99 -8.99 -21.94
CA VAL A 385 -3.27 -9.38 -23.33
C VAL A 385 -2.68 -10.75 -23.66
N ILE A 386 -1.43 -11.03 -23.24
CA ILE A 386 -0.78 -12.33 -23.40
C ILE A 386 -1.63 -13.42 -22.71
N TYR A 387 -2.04 -13.18 -21.46
CA TYR A 387 -2.91 -14.11 -20.72
C TYR A 387 -4.23 -14.34 -21.47
N LYS A 388 -4.88 -13.28 -21.91
CA LYS A 388 -6.15 -13.36 -22.64
C LYS A 388 -6.04 -14.17 -23.92
N ARG A 389 -4.97 -13.96 -24.71
CA ARG A 389 -4.77 -14.66 -25.99
C ARG A 389 -4.35 -16.13 -25.81
N LYS A 390 -3.42 -16.40 -24.90
CA LYS A 390 -2.77 -17.70 -24.78
C LYS A 390 -3.57 -18.69 -23.91
N TYR A 391 -4.22 -18.21 -22.84
CA TYR A 391 -4.79 -19.07 -21.83
C TYR A 391 -6.33 -19.04 -21.77
N LYS A 392 -7.00 -17.98 -22.24
CA LYS A 392 -8.46 -17.95 -22.32
C LYS A 392 -9.01 -18.57 -23.61
N ALA A 393 -8.17 -18.79 -24.63
CA ALA A 393 -8.54 -19.51 -25.84
C ALA A 393 -8.63 -21.04 -25.65
N ILE A 394 -8.25 -21.55 -24.45
CA ILE A 394 -8.23 -22.99 -24.11
C ILE A 394 -9.49 -23.42 -23.33
N LYS A 395 -10.35 -22.45 -22.94
CA LYS A 395 -11.69 -22.68 -22.39
C LYS A 395 -12.77 -22.34 -23.39
#